data_fdcfaf5d2aeb3bcc562f9afc5e1107be
#
_entry.id   fdcfaf5d2aeb3bcc562f9afc5e1107be
#
_cell.length_a   1.000
_cell.length_b   1.000
_cell.length_c   1.000
_cell.angle_alpha   90.00
_cell.angle_beta   90.00
_cell.angle_gamma   90.00
#
_symmetry.space_group_name_H-M   'P 1'
#
loop_
_entity.id
_entity.type
_entity.pdbx_description
1 polymer ?
#
loop_
_entity_poly.entity_id
_entity_poly.type
_entity_poly.pdbx_seq_one_letter_code
_entity_poly.pdbx_strand_id
1 'polypeptide(L)'
;MRARNGWVFLDVVMGIILVSFIAAILGAAADFHQRALRHLADSRAAVRLAESALLSMQSGQTPPSYGDASLTFHRLSGSSDSPGKTWVRVEAAVGGRRASLVGLVPQNAVPTERSSGGGS
;
A
#
# COMPACT_ATOMS: atom_id res chain seq x y z
N MET A 1 58.13 24.70 14.91
CA MET A 1 57.34 24.59 13.68
C MET A 1 56.58 23.26 13.51
N ARG A 2 56.94 22.22 14.22
CA ARG A 2 56.21 20.91 14.13
C ARG A 2 54.77 20.94 14.67
N ALA A 3 54.43 21.79 15.64
CA ALA A 3 53.07 21.91 16.19
C ALA A 3 52.07 22.52 15.22
N ARG A 4 52.48 23.28 14.25
CA ARG A 4 51.61 23.97 13.28
C ARG A 4 51.05 23.02 12.21
N ASN A 5 51.83 22.03 11.83
CA ASN A 5 51.39 21.02 10.86
C ASN A 5 50.43 20.01 11.46
N GLY A 6 50.51 19.73 12.76
CA GLY A 6 49.58 18.87 13.48
C GLY A 6 48.19 19.47 13.59
N TRP A 7 48.05 20.77 13.75
CA TRP A 7 46.77 21.48 13.80
C TRP A 7 46.06 21.47 12.45
N VAL A 8 46.77 21.70 11.36
CA VAL A 8 46.22 21.65 10.01
C VAL A 8 45.74 20.23 9.68
N PHE A 9 46.51 19.21 10.07
CA PHE A 9 46.13 17.82 9.89
C PHE A 9 44.85 17.47 10.69
N LEU A 10 44.76 17.91 11.94
CA LEU A 10 43.59 17.72 12.78
C LEU A 10 42.34 18.39 12.19
N ASP A 11 42.46 19.59 11.66
CA ASP A 11 41.38 20.35 11.04
C ASP A 11 40.88 19.65 9.78
N VAL A 12 41.78 19.15 8.94
CA VAL A 12 41.43 18.38 7.74
C VAL A 12 40.68 17.07 8.10
N VAL A 13 41.19 16.35 9.11
CA VAL A 13 40.56 15.10 9.58
C VAL A 13 39.17 15.38 10.15
N MET A 14 39.01 16.40 10.96
CA MET A 14 37.71 16.80 11.50
C MET A 14 36.75 17.24 10.38
N GLY A 15 37.27 17.99 9.39
CA GLY A 15 36.46 18.36 8.22
C GLY A 15 35.97 17.18 7.42
N ILE A 16 36.79 16.15 7.18
CA ILE A 16 36.40 14.93 6.49
C ILE A 16 35.35 14.14 7.28
N ILE A 17 35.53 14.01 8.59
CA ILE A 17 34.56 13.34 9.46
C ILE A 17 33.23 14.07 9.42
N LEU A 18 33.20 15.37 9.50
CA LEU A 18 31.99 16.18 9.48
C LEU A 18 31.25 16.03 8.14
N VAL A 19 31.96 16.12 7.01
CA VAL A 19 31.40 15.97 5.67
C VAL A 19 30.85 14.54 5.48
N SER A 20 31.57 13.53 5.94
CA SER A 20 31.11 12.14 5.89
C SER A 20 29.82 11.92 6.70
N PHE A 21 29.73 12.55 7.86
CA PHE A 21 28.54 12.46 8.71
C PHE A 21 27.33 13.15 8.06
N ILE A 22 27.52 14.32 7.47
CA ILE A 22 26.47 15.02 6.71
C ILE A 22 26.01 14.19 5.51
N ALA A 23 26.96 13.61 4.76
CA ALA A 23 26.63 12.76 3.61
C ALA A 23 25.84 11.52 4.03
N ALA A 24 26.18 10.90 5.16
CA ALA A 24 25.44 9.76 5.71
C ALA A 24 24.00 10.13 6.10
N ILE A 25 23.81 11.29 6.74
CA ILE A 25 22.46 11.79 7.09
C ILE A 25 21.62 12.06 5.84
N LEU A 26 22.20 12.72 4.84
CA LEU A 26 21.50 13.00 3.58
C LEU A 26 21.13 11.72 2.83
N GLY A 27 22.02 10.73 2.80
CA GLY A 27 21.73 9.42 2.21
C GLY A 27 20.57 8.70 2.92
N ALA A 28 20.60 8.68 4.25
CA ALA A 28 19.52 8.09 5.04
C ALA A 28 18.19 8.82 4.85
N ALA A 29 18.21 10.15 4.77
CA ALA A 29 17.01 10.95 4.52
C ALA A 29 16.43 10.68 3.12
N ALA A 30 17.26 10.53 2.10
CA ALA A 30 16.84 10.20 0.74
C ALA A 30 16.17 8.81 0.68
N ASP A 31 16.75 7.80 1.31
CA ASP A 31 16.17 6.46 1.39
C ASP A 31 14.82 6.46 2.11
N PHE A 32 14.72 7.18 3.22
CA PHE A 32 13.47 7.32 3.95
C PHE A 32 12.38 7.98 3.08
N HIS A 33 12.75 9.03 2.35
CA HIS A 33 11.82 9.73 1.46
C HIS A 33 11.33 8.85 0.32
N GLN A 34 12.22 8.08 -0.30
CA GLN A 34 11.84 7.14 -1.36
C GLN A 34 10.90 6.04 -0.86
N ARG A 35 11.15 5.49 0.33
CA ARG A 35 10.26 4.50 0.95
C ARG A 35 8.89 5.09 1.25
N ALA A 36 8.83 6.31 1.78
CA ALA A 36 7.58 7.00 2.05
C ALA A 36 6.75 7.22 0.78
N LEU A 37 7.38 7.63 -0.32
CA LEU A 37 6.72 7.82 -1.61
C LEU A 37 6.16 6.50 -2.19
N ARG A 38 6.92 5.41 -2.09
CA ARG A 38 6.44 4.07 -2.51
C ARG A 38 5.23 3.64 -1.70
N HIS A 39 5.26 3.81 -0.39
CA HIS A 39 4.13 3.49 0.47
C HIS A 39 2.86 4.28 0.14
N LEU A 40 3.00 5.55 -0.21
CA LEU A 40 1.87 6.36 -0.66
C LEU A 40 1.33 5.91 -2.02
N ALA A 41 2.21 5.53 -2.95
CA ALA A 41 1.81 5.02 -4.25
C ALA A 41 1.05 3.68 -4.12
N ASP A 42 1.54 2.75 -3.32
CA ASP A 42 0.91 1.45 -3.07
C ASP A 42 -0.44 1.62 -2.36
N SER A 43 -0.53 2.53 -1.41
CA SER A 43 -1.78 2.84 -0.72
C SER A 43 -2.84 3.41 -1.67
N ARG A 44 -2.45 4.35 -2.54
CA ARG A 44 -3.34 4.90 -3.58
C ARG A 44 -3.76 3.85 -4.60
N ALA A 45 -2.85 2.98 -4.99
CA ALA A 45 -3.15 1.88 -5.90
C ALA A 45 -4.17 0.91 -5.28
N ALA A 46 -4.03 0.56 -4.00
CA ALA A 46 -4.97 -0.29 -3.29
C ALA A 46 -6.37 0.33 -3.21
N VAL A 47 -6.47 1.63 -2.91
CA VAL A 47 -7.75 2.35 -2.88
C VAL A 47 -8.42 2.36 -4.26
N ARG A 48 -7.70 2.73 -5.31
CA ARG A 48 -8.23 2.74 -6.68
C ARG A 48 -8.69 1.36 -7.14
N LEU A 49 -7.97 0.32 -6.74
CA LEU A 49 -8.35 -1.05 -7.05
C LEU A 49 -9.65 -1.44 -6.35
N ALA A 50 -9.78 -1.12 -5.07
CA ALA A 50 -11.01 -1.37 -4.31
C ALA A 50 -12.20 -0.57 -4.87
N GLU A 51 -12.00 0.69 -5.25
CA GLU A 51 -13.03 1.53 -5.89
C GLU A 51 -13.47 0.94 -7.23
N SER A 52 -12.53 0.56 -8.10
CA SER A 52 -12.85 0.00 -9.41
C SER A 52 -13.57 -1.34 -9.30
N ALA A 53 -13.19 -2.17 -8.34
CA ALA A 53 -13.85 -3.43 -8.06
C ALA A 53 -15.30 -3.21 -7.56
N LEU A 54 -15.49 -2.26 -6.65
CA LEU A 54 -16.82 -1.93 -6.14
C LEU A 54 -17.71 -1.36 -7.22
N LEU A 55 -17.22 -0.44 -8.05
CA LEU A 55 -17.96 0.13 -9.19
C LEU A 55 -18.35 -0.94 -10.22
N SER A 56 -17.44 -1.87 -10.52
CA SER A 56 -17.74 -3.00 -11.42
C SER A 56 -18.88 -3.85 -10.87
N MET A 57 -18.86 -4.16 -9.57
CA MET A 57 -19.92 -4.93 -8.92
C MET A 57 -21.23 -4.17 -8.86
N GLN A 58 -21.21 -2.87 -8.63
CA GLN A 58 -22.42 -2.03 -8.66
C GLN A 58 -23.07 -1.96 -10.04
N SER A 59 -22.29 -2.03 -11.10
CA SER A 59 -22.78 -2.12 -12.48
C SER A 59 -23.19 -3.54 -12.89
N GLY A 60 -23.08 -4.54 -12.01
CA GLY A 60 -23.39 -5.93 -12.28
C GLY A 60 -22.31 -6.69 -13.06
N GLN A 61 -21.12 -6.11 -13.21
CA GLN A 61 -20.00 -6.75 -13.89
C GLN A 61 -19.08 -7.46 -12.89
N THR A 62 -18.43 -8.52 -13.35
CA THR A 62 -17.41 -9.20 -12.56
C THR A 62 -16.17 -8.29 -12.45
N PRO A 63 -15.62 -8.08 -11.25
CA PRO A 63 -14.43 -7.26 -11.10
C PRO A 63 -13.25 -7.89 -11.85
N PRO A 64 -12.44 -7.08 -12.53
CA PRO A 64 -11.28 -7.57 -13.25
C PRO A 64 -10.24 -8.13 -12.28
N SER A 65 -9.57 -9.22 -12.69
CA SER A 65 -8.44 -9.75 -11.94
C SER A 65 -7.19 -8.94 -12.25
N TYR A 66 -6.54 -8.47 -11.23
CA TYR A 66 -5.28 -7.72 -11.35
C TYR A 66 -4.14 -8.59 -10.82
N GLY A 67 -3.24 -9.01 -11.68
CA GLY A 67 -2.02 -9.77 -11.46
C GLY A 67 -1.58 -10.03 -9.99
N ASP A 68 -0.69 -9.22 -9.47
CA ASP A 68 -0.13 -9.35 -8.10
C ASP A 68 -1.02 -8.76 -6.99
N ALA A 69 -2.15 -8.16 -7.33
CA ALA A 69 -3.06 -7.58 -6.37
C ALA A 69 -4.08 -8.62 -5.89
N SER A 70 -4.28 -8.73 -4.60
CA SER A 70 -5.32 -9.57 -4.02
C SER A 70 -6.58 -8.76 -3.74
N LEU A 71 -7.72 -9.27 -4.21
CA LEU A 71 -9.04 -8.75 -3.90
C LEU A 71 -9.80 -9.79 -3.07
N THR A 72 -10.32 -9.38 -1.94
CA THR A 72 -11.15 -10.21 -1.07
C THR A 72 -12.50 -9.55 -0.89
N PHE A 73 -13.56 -10.34 -0.98
CA PHE A 73 -14.94 -9.87 -0.87
C PHE A 73 -15.59 -10.52 0.35
N HIS A 74 -16.10 -9.71 1.25
CA HIS A 74 -16.82 -10.16 2.43
C HIS A 74 -18.26 -9.67 2.37
N ARG A 75 -19.20 -10.58 2.32
CA ARG A 75 -20.61 -10.24 2.46
C ARG A 75 -20.88 -9.87 3.92
N LEU A 76 -21.42 -8.70 4.14
CA LEU A 76 -21.82 -8.25 5.46
C LEU A 76 -23.25 -8.71 5.73
N SER A 77 -23.44 -9.47 6.79
CA SER A 77 -24.78 -9.89 7.26
C SER A 77 -25.45 -8.67 7.91
N GLY A 78 -26.25 -7.98 7.14
CA GLY A 78 -27.07 -6.87 7.59
C GLY A 78 -28.31 -6.77 6.72
N SER A 79 -29.45 -6.47 7.30
CA SER A 79 -30.67 -6.20 6.54
C SER A 79 -30.42 -4.96 5.67
N SER A 80 -30.26 -5.16 4.38
CA SER A 80 -30.36 -4.06 3.44
C SER A 80 -31.85 -3.73 3.30
N ASP A 81 -32.26 -2.51 3.57
CA ASP A 81 -33.62 -2.03 3.31
C ASP A 81 -33.99 -2.04 1.81
N SER A 82 -33.03 -2.41 0.97
CA SER A 82 -33.18 -2.49 -0.48
C SER A 82 -33.26 -3.94 -0.95
N PRO A 83 -34.39 -4.39 -1.50
CA PRO A 83 -34.51 -5.74 -2.00
C PRO A 83 -33.55 -5.99 -3.17
N GLY A 84 -32.89 -7.15 -3.18
CA GLY A 84 -31.97 -7.56 -4.25
C GLY A 84 -30.57 -6.98 -4.15
N LYS A 85 -30.25 -6.23 -3.10
CA LYS A 85 -28.94 -5.68 -2.82
C LYS A 85 -28.37 -6.20 -1.51
N THR A 86 -27.06 -6.26 -1.41
CA THR A 86 -26.35 -6.67 -0.19
C THR A 86 -25.15 -5.78 0.08
N TRP A 87 -24.82 -5.62 1.34
CA TRP A 87 -23.61 -4.94 1.73
C TRP A 87 -22.40 -5.84 1.55
N VAL A 88 -21.39 -5.32 0.88
CA VAL A 88 -20.13 -6.02 0.66
C VAL A 88 -18.96 -5.14 1.10
N ARG A 89 -18.03 -5.74 1.80
CA ARG A 89 -16.72 -5.16 2.06
C ARG A 89 -15.74 -5.70 1.02
N VAL A 90 -15.11 -4.80 0.29
CA VAL A 90 -14.05 -5.10 -0.66
C VAL A 90 -12.72 -4.75 -0.01
N GLU A 91 -11.83 -5.70 0.14
CA GLU A 91 -10.48 -5.49 0.59
C GLU A 91 -9.53 -5.69 -0.58
N ALA A 92 -8.73 -4.68 -0.87
CA ALA A 92 -7.67 -4.74 -1.88
C ALA A 92 -6.31 -4.66 -1.20
N ALA A 93 -5.38 -5.51 -1.59
CA ALA A 93 -4.00 -5.46 -1.12
C ALA A 93 -3.06 -5.33 -2.31
N VAL A 94 -2.19 -4.33 -2.26
CA VAL A 94 -1.16 -4.02 -3.25
C VAL A 94 0.13 -3.66 -2.51
N GLY A 95 1.23 -4.30 -2.85
CA GLY A 95 2.55 -4.00 -2.26
C GLY A 95 2.60 -4.10 -0.73
N GLY A 96 1.81 -5.01 -0.13
CA GLY A 96 1.71 -5.18 1.33
C GLY A 96 0.82 -4.14 2.03
N ARG A 97 0.19 -3.24 1.27
CA ARG A 97 -0.80 -2.28 1.78
C ARG A 97 -2.21 -2.76 1.49
N ARG A 98 -3.10 -2.53 2.44
CA ARG A 98 -4.50 -2.92 2.34
C ARG A 98 -5.40 -1.68 2.36
N ALA A 99 -6.41 -1.70 1.50
CA ALA A 99 -7.50 -0.75 1.52
C ALA A 99 -8.82 -1.52 1.61
N SER A 100 -9.77 -0.99 2.34
CA SER A 100 -11.07 -1.60 2.55
C SER A 100 -12.15 -0.58 2.26
N LEU A 101 -13.10 -0.95 1.41
CA LEU A 101 -14.29 -0.16 1.08
C LEU A 101 -15.55 -0.99 1.32
N VAL A 102 -16.60 -0.33 1.75
CA VAL A 102 -17.91 -0.96 1.95
C VAL A 102 -18.92 -0.29 1.04
N GLY A 103 -19.69 -1.08 0.33
CA GLY A 103 -20.70 -0.58 -0.59
C GLY A 103 -21.88 -1.54 -0.73
N LEU A 104 -22.98 -1.01 -1.26
CA LEU A 104 -24.19 -1.76 -1.57
C LEU A 104 -24.11 -2.22 -3.02
N VAL A 105 -24.21 -3.52 -3.25
CA VAL A 105 -24.11 -4.12 -4.58
C VAL A 105 -25.28 -5.08 -4.85
N PRO A 106 -25.63 -5.34 -6.12
CA PRO A 106 -26.61 -6.36 -6.45
C PRO A 106 -26.16 -7.74 -5.94
N GLN A 107 -27.07 -8.55 -5.42
CA GLN A 107 -26.74 -9.86 -4.85
C GLN A 107 -26.11 -10.82 -5.87
N ASN A 108 -26.49 -10.69 -7.14
CA ASN A 108 -25.97 -11.51 -8.23
C ASN A 108 -24.55 -11.10 -8.68
N ALA A 109 -24.07 -9.93 -8.30
CA ALA A 109 -22.72 -9.44 -8.66
C ALA A 109 -21.63 -9.87 -7.67
N VAL A 110 -22.01 -10.40 -6.51
CA VAL A 110 -21.05 -10.85 -5.51
C VAL A 110 -20.43 -12.17 -5.99
N PRO A 111 -19.11 -12.24 -6.20
CA PRO A 111 -18.44 -13.49 -6.50
C PRO A 111 -18.74 -14.49 -5.39
N THR A 112 -19.22 -15.67 -5.75
CA THR A 112 -19.34 -16.75 -4.78
C THR A 112 -17.93 -17.04 -4.26
N GLU A 113 -17.72 -16.88 -2.96
CA GLU A 113 -16.47 -17.34 -2.35
C GLU A 113 -16.26 -18.78 -2.82
N ARG A 114 -15.32 -18.99 -3.72
CA ARG A 114 -14.78 -20.33 -3.90
C ARG A 114 -14.10 -20.64 -2.58
N SER A 115 -14.84 -21.29 -1.72
CA SER A 115 -14.27 -22.06 -0.63
C SER A 115 -13.15 -22.87 -1.27
N SER A 116 -11.93 -22.43 -1.06
CA SER A 116 -10.72 -23.22 -1.30
C SER A 116 -10.78 -24.35 -0.29
N GLY A 117 -11.73 -25.27 -0.55
CA GLY A 117 -11.79 -26.54 0.12
C GLY A 117 -10.48 -27.24 -0.19
N GLY A 118 -9.57 -27.21 0.79
CA GLY A 118 -8.43 -28.08 0.81
C GLY A 118 -8.90 -29.51 0.66
N GLY A 119 -8.75 -30.05 -0.54
CA GLY A 119 -8.79 -31.48 -0.77
C GLY A 119 -7.55 -32.07 -0.13
N SER A 120 -7.74 -32.91 0.84
CA SER A 120 -6.79 -33.87 1.38
C SER A 120 -6.07 -34.68 0.30
#